data_89afde29327444b1a76465e5d84933fd
#
_entry.id   89afde29327444b1a76465e5d84933fd
#
_cell.length_a   1.000
_cell.length_b   1.000
_cell.length_c   1.000
_cell.angle_alpha   90.00
_cell.angle_beta   90.00
_cell.angle_gamma   90.00
#
_symmetry.space_group_name_H-M   'P 1'
#
loop_
_entity.id
_entity.type
_entity.pdbx_description
1 polymer ?
#
loop_
_entity_poly.entity_id
_entity_poly.type
_entity_poly.pdbx_seq_one_letter_code
_entity_poly.pdbx_strand_id
1 'polypeptide(L)' 'CHVLLEDISLGKEVTYHIVGSTEADILQNKVSNEAPIGRALLGKKIGDVVSVEGINQVNDFRVIDVQRK' A
#
# COMPACT_ATOMS: atom_id res chain seq x y z
N CYS A 1 -8.92 -2.17 -6.44
CA CYS A 1 -8.23 -0.91 -6.23
C CYS A 1 -6.73 -1.12 -6.31
N HIS A 2 -6.07 -0.42 -7.21
CA HIS A 2 -4.61 -0.47 -7.36
C HIS A 2 -4.02 0.84 -6.86
N VAL A 3 -2.99 0.76 -6.05
CA VAL A 3 -2.31 1.94 -5.51
C VAL A 3 -0.84 1.87 -5.86
N LEU A 4 -0.34 2.87 -6.58
CA LEU A 4 1.07 2.99 -6.89
C LEU A 4 1.73 3.82 -5.80
N LEU A 5 2.73 3.25 -5.16
CA LEU A 5 3.43 3.87 -4.04
C LEU A 5 4.92 4.02 -4.35
N GLU A 6 5.51 5.05 -3.79
CA GLU A 6 6.96 5.19 -3.76
C GLU A 6 7.46 4.82 -2.37
N ASP A 7 8.34 3.83 -2.29
CA ASP A 7 9.02 3.51 -1.04
C ASP A 7 10.11 4.55 -0.82
N ILE A 8 9.86 5.46 0.09
CA ILE A 8 10.76 6.59 0.34
C ILE A 8 12.12 6.10 0.83
N SER A 9 12.13 5.03 1.63
CA SER A 9 13.37 4.50 2.18
C SER A 9 14.27 3.90 1.12
N LEU A 10 13.68 3.21 0.13
CA LEU A 10 14.44 2.53 -0.93
C LEU A 10 14.51 3.34 -2.22
N GLY A 11 13.67 4.35 -2.37
CA GLY A 11 13.57 5.12 -3.59
C GLY A 11 13.00 4.32 -4.76
N LYS A 12 12.17 3.34 -4.49
CA LYS A 12 11.58 2.46 -5.50
C LYS A 12 10.06 2.58 -5.50
N GLU A 13 9.48 2.39 -6.69
CA GLU A 13 8.04 2.37 -6.83
C GLU A 13 7.52 0.94 -6.71
N VAL A 14 6.36 0.80 -6.07
CA VAL A 14 5.70 -0.49 -5.90
C VAL A 14 4.20 -0.29 -6.06
N THR A 15 3.53 -1.25 -6.71
CA THR A 15 2.09 -1.22 -6.88
C THR A 15 1.47 -2.28 -5.98
N TYR A 16 0.50 -1.88 -5.17
CA TYR A 16 -0.28 -2.79 -4.36
C TYR A 16 -1.71 -2.84 -4.86
N HIS A 17 -2.27 -4.04 -4.87
CA HIS A 17 -3.66 -4.26 -5.23
C HIS A 17 -4.43 -4.58 -3.95
N ILE A 18 -5.36 -3.70 -3.57
CA ILE A 18 -6.17 -3.90 -2.37
C ILE A 18 -7.36 -4.76 -2.73
N VAL A 19 -7.47 -5.91 -2.07
CA VAL A 19 -8.51 -6.91 -2.34
C VAL A 19 -9.18 -7.32 -1.03
N GLY A 20 -10.24 -8.12 -1.13
CA GLY A 20 -10.82 -8.75 0.04
C GLY A 20 -9.86 -9.75 0.67
N SER A 21 -10.05 -10.04 1.97
CA SER A 21 -9.10 -10.87 2.71
C SER A 21 -8.93 -12.27 2.13
N THR A 22 -9.93 -12.81 1.46
CA THR A 22 -9.85 -14.14 0.84
C THR A 22 -9.01 -14.16 -0.43
N GLU A 23 -8.77 -13.00 -1.04
CA GLU A 23 -8.02 -12.90 -2.28
C GLU A 23 -6.61 -12.35 -2.07
N ALA A 24 -6.25 -12.02 -0.84
CA ALA A 24 -4.96 -11.44 -0.54
C ALA A 24 -3.83 -12.43 -0.82
N ASP A 25 -2.79 -11.95 -1.52
CA ASP A 25 -1.61 -12.74 -1.84
C ASP A 25 -0.41 -11.80 -1.94
N ILE A 26 0.42 -11.81 -0.90
CA ILE A 26 1.56 -10.89 -0.81
C ILE A 26 2.58 -11.13 -1.93
N LEU A 27 2.67 -12.35 -2.44
CA LEU A 27 3.59 -12.66 -3.53
C LEU A 27 3.18 -11.97 -4.84
N GLN A 28 1.90 -11.61 -4.96
CA GLN A 28 1.38 -10.88 -6.10
C GLN A 28 1.07 -9.43 -5.77
N ASN A 29 1.58 -8.93 -4.64
CA ASN A 29 1.32 -7.58 -4.14
C ASN A 29 -0.18 -7.32 -3.94
N LYS A 30 -0.94 -8.37 -3.64
CA LYS A 30 -2.34 -8.26 -3.29
C LYS A 30 -2.46 -8.23 -1.77
N VAL A 31 -2.94 -7.13 -1.25
CA VAL A 31 -3.05 -6.93 0.20
C VAL A 31 -4.51 -6.84 0.58
N SER A 32 -4.82 -7.36 1.76
CA SER A 32 -6.17 -7.30 2.28
C SER A 32 -6.50 -5.86 2.70
N ASN A 33 -7.75 -5.45 2.48
CA ASN A 33 -8.23 -4.17 2.99
C ASN A 33 -8.26 -4.14 4.52
N GLU A 34 -8.12 -5.29 5.17
CA GLU A 34 -8.03 -5.39 6.63
C GLU A 34 -6.59 -5.43 7.13
N ALA A 35 -5.62 -5.65 6.23
CA ALA A 35 -4.21 -5.64 6.61
C ALA A 35 -3.76 -4.22 6.95
N PRO A 36 -2.72 -4.06 7.81
CA PRO A 36 -2.25 -2.73 8.19
C PRO A 36 -1.93 -1.83 7.00
N ILE A 37 -1.24 -2.35 5.98
CA ILE A 37 -0.93 -1.55 4.80
C ILE A 37 -2.18 -1.20 4.00
N GLY A 38 -3.10 -2.15 3.84
CA GLY A 38 -4.35 -1.91 3.12
C GLY A 38 -5.19 -0.85 3.83
N ARG A 39 -5.29 -0.93 5.14
CA ARG A 39 -6.04 0.05 5.94
C ARG A 39 -5.39 1.42 5.87
N ALA A 40 -4.07 1.47 5.91
CA ALA A 40 -3.36 2.74 5.81
C ALA A 40 -3.56 3.42 4.46
N LEU A 41 -3.72 2.63 3.40
CA LEU A 41 -3.90 3.17 2.05
C LEU A 41 -5.34 3.57 1.74
N LEU A 42 -6.31 3.00 2.45
CA LEU A 42 -7.72 3.34 2.22
C LEU A 42 -7.97 4.80 2.59
N GLY A 43 -8.62 5.51 1.68
CA GLY A 43 -8.95 6.93 1.88
C GLY A 43 -7.81 7.88 1.59
N LYS A 44 -6.65 7.38 1.19
CA LYS A 44 -5.52 8.23 0.84
C LYS A 44 -5.65 8.75 -0.58
N LYS A 45 -5.04 9.90 -0.81
CA LYS A 45 -5.06 10.59 -2.11
C LYS A 45 -3.66 10.67 -2.67
N ILE A 46 -3.57 10.97 -3.97
CA ILE A 46 -2.28 11.19 -4.61
C ILE A 46 -1.52 12.29 -3.88
N GLY A 47 -0.27 12.02 -3.56
CA GLY A 47 0.60 12.93 -2.83
C GLY A 47 0.61 12.74 -1.32
N ASP A 48 -0.29 11.92 -0.78
CA ASP A 48 -0.28 11.61 0.65
C ASP A 48 0.89 10.70 0.99
N VAL A 49 1.42 10.88 2.20
CA VAL A 49 2.47 10.01 2.74
C VAL A 49 1.86 9.17 3.84
N VAL A 50 2.09 7.86 3.77
CA VAL A 50 1.60 6.93 4.78
C VAL A 50 2.77 6.22 5.45
N SER A 51 2.66 5.99 6.74
CA SER A 51 3.64 5.22 7.50
C SER A 51 3.03 3.87 7.84
N VAL A 52 3.73 2.80 7.47
CA VAL A 52 3.27 1.44 7.75
C VAL A 52 4.24 0.80 8.73
N GLU A 53 3.72 0.38 9.87
CA GLU A 53 4.54 -0.28 10.88
C GLU A 53 4.72 -1.75 10.54
N GLY A 54 5.97 -2.16 10.35
CA GLY A 54 6.36 -3.55 10.25
C GLY A 54 6.75 -4.11 11.59
N ILE A 55 7.21 -5.36 11.61
CA ILE A 55 7.56 -6.06 12.85
C ILE A 55 8.71 -5.36 13.58
N ASN A 56 9.70 -4.86 12.85
CA ASN A 56 10.89 -4.23 13.43
C ASN A 56 11.21 -2.87 12.84
N GLN A 57 10.35 -2.32 11.98
CA GLN A 57 10.66 -1.05 11.34
C GLN A 57 9.39 -0.39 10.81
N VAL A 58 9.47 0.92 10.66
CA VAL A 58 8.42 1.72 10.06
C VAL A 58 8.87 2.10 8.67
N ASN A 59 8.03 1.83 7.67
CA ASN A 59 8.30 2.21 6.29
C ASN A 59 7.36 3.32 5.88
N ASP A 60 7.91 4.35 5.25
CA ASP A 60 7.13 5.45 4.73
C ASP A 60 6.91 5.26 3.23
N PHE A 61 5.68 5.46 2.79
CA PHE A 61 5.32 5.37 1.38
C PHE A 61 4.60 6.65 0.97
N ARG A 62 4.89 7.10 -0.25
CA ARG A 62 4.17 8.21 -0.85
C ARG A 62 3.20 7.67 -1.89
N VAL A 63 1.97 8.11 -1.84
CA VAL A 63 0.96 7.69 -2.82
C VAL A 63 1.20 8.45 -4.11
N ILE A 64 1.56 7.74 -5.18
CA ILE A 64 1.83 8.33 -6.48
C ILE A 64 0.57 8.32 -7.33
N ASP A 65 -0.19 7.23 -7.30
CA ASP A 65 -1.40 7.11 -8.09
C ASP A 65 -2.36 6.14 -7.41
N VAL A 66 -3.65 6.36 -7.60
CA VAL A 66 -4.71 5.51 -7.08
C VAL A 66 -5.67 5.22 -8.21
N GLN A 67 -5.79 3.93 -8.57
CA GLN A 67 -6.74 3.49 -9.59
C GLN A 67 -7.85 2.70 -8.91
N ARG A 68 -9.03 3.24 -8.92
CA ARG A 68 -10.21 2.61 -8.32
C ARG A 68 -11.00 1.88 -9.38
N LYS A 69 -10.90 0.58 -9.39
CA LYS A 69 -11.72 -0.28 -10.24
C LYS A 69 -12.19 -1.47 -9.46
#